data_b6d288d5bdea27b7aa478cad078673ce
#
_entry.id   b6d288d5bdea27b7aa478cad078673ce
#
_cell.length_a   1.000
_cell.length_b   1.000
_cell.length_c   1.000
_cell.angle_alpha   90.00
_cell.angle_beta   90.00
_cell.angle_gamma   90.00
#
_symmetry.space_group_name_H-M   'P 1'
#
loop_
_entity.id
_entity.type
_entity.pdbx_description
1 polymer ?
#
loop_
_entity_poly.entity_id
_entity_poly.type
_entity_poly.pdbx_seq_one_letter_code
_entity_poly.pdbx_strand_id
1 'polypeptide(L)'
;MFLLEGRHNWIRDSFYFETTEEPDLARATTKEVIQTKWHTVAEIKEMYDKGECCLNMGDLFGFEANPIPSDRYCNIIGQIVKGKIDRPMGSFHPRHKDLYYPVNYGYVSGVLGGDGAEQDIYLLGVKSAEQEFTGKVIAVYHRYDDNETKWIVVPCDDDGIIPNDIEIPTDNEIYAQIAFQEQFFCGVLVK
;
A
#
# COMPACT_ATOMS: atom_id res chain seq x y z
N MET A 1 -20.01 16.97 -0.60
CA MET A 1 -18.94 16.97 -1.61
C MET A 1 -17.70 17.53 -0.94
N PHE A 2 -16.74 16.68 -0.69
CA PHE A 2 -15.47 17.09 -0.07
C PHE A 2 -14.42 17.22 -1.17
N LEU A 3 -13.89 18.43 -1.34
CA LEU A 3 -12.71 18.66 -2.14
C LEU A 3 -11.51 18.31 -1.26
N LEU A 4 -10.81 17.24 -1.59
CA LEU A 4 -9.50 17.00 -1.02
C LEU A 4 -8.51 17.96 -1.70
N GLU A 5 -8.12 19.02 -1.00
CA GLU A 5 -7.00 19.86 -1.41
C GLU A 5 -5.72 19.02 -1.25
N GLY A 6 -5.11 18.69 -2.34
CA GLY A 6 -3.90 17.90 -2.39
C GLY A 6 -3.67 17.25 -3.74
N ARG A 7 -2.87 16.23 -3.77
CA ARG A 7 -2.30 15.60 -4.96
C ARG A 7 -3.31 14.88 -5.89
N HIS A 8 -4.62 14.93 -5.60
CA HIS A 8 -5.64 14.19 -6.33
C HIS A 8 -6.68 15.13 -6.95
N ASN A 9 -6.89 14.99 -8.26
CA ASN A 9 -7.92 15.70 -9.03
C ASN A 9 -9.19 14.85 -9.21
N TRP A 10 -9.59 14.09 -8.21
CA TRP A 10 -10.81 13.29 -8.28
C TRP A 10 -11.77 13.62 -7.14
N ILE A 11 -13.07 13.46 -7.42
CA ILE A 11 -14.15 13.72 -6.48
C ILE A 11 -14.66 12.36 -6.00
N ARG A 12 -14.76 12.18 -4.69
CA ARG A 12 -15.36 11.00 -4.08
C ARG A 12 -16.73 11.37 -3.52
N ASP A 13 -17.76 10.67 -3.98
CA ASP A 13 -19.12 10.76 -3.42
C ASP A 13 -19.33 9.58 -2.46
N SER A 14 -19.78 9.87 -1.25
CA SER A 14 -20.17 8.85 -0.27
C SER A 14 -21.68 8.81 -0.14
N PHE A 15 -22.25 7.61 -0.16
CA PHE A 15 -23.68 7.38 -0.06
C PHE A 15 -23.98 6.65 1.24
N TYR A 16 -25.06 7.08 1.91
CA TYR A 16 -25.61 6.41 3.07
C TYR A 16 -26.93 5.74 2.70
N PHE A 17 -27.11 4.51 3.13
CA PHE A 17 -28.38 3.79 3.03
C PHE A 17 -28.57 2.89 4.24
N GLU A 18 -29.84 2.64 4.59
CA GLU A 18 -30.20 1.74 5.68
C GLU A 18 -30.72 0.42 5.10
N THR A 19 -30.36 -0.69 5.72
CA THR A 19 -30.84 -2.03 5.35
C THR A 19 -30.97 -2.91 6.58
N THR A 20 -31.91 -3.83 6.52
CA THR A 20 -32.06 -4.92 7.50
C THR A 20 -31.59 -6.26 6.93
N GLU A 21 -31.09 -6.27 5.70
CA GLU A 21 -30.59 -7.48 5.05
C GLU A 21 -29.16 -7.79 5.53
N GLU A 22 -28.88 -9.06 5.76
CA GLU A 22 -27.52 -9.52 6.02
C GLU A 22 -26.65 -9.43 4.76
N PRO A 23 -25.37 -9.06 4.90
CA PRO A 23 -24.45 -9.03 3.78
C PRO A 23 -24.28 -10.42 3.16
N ASP A 24 -24.36 -10.50 1.85
CA ASP A 24 -24.18 -11.74 1.09
C ASP A 24 -23.01 -11.61 0.11
N LEU A 25 -21.89 -12.24 0.43
CA LEU A 25 -20.69 -12.23 -0.42
C LEU A 25 -20.91 -12.86 -1.80
N ALA A 26 -21.87 -13.77 -1.94
CA ALA A 26 -22.17 -14.34 -3.25
C ALA A 26 -22.70 -13.29 -4.25
N ARG A 27 -23.19 -12.17 -3.75
CA ARG A 27 -23.66 -11.01 -4.54
C ARG A 27 -22.58 -9.96 -4.80
N ALA A 28 -21.37 -10.14 -4.24
CA ALA A 28 -20.27 -9.22 -4.48
C ALA A 28 -19.90 -9.20 -5.97
N THR A 29 -19.75 -8.02 -6.53
CA THR A 29 -19.45 -7.84 -7.96
C THR A 29 -17.97 -7.91 -8.27
N THR A 30 -17.11 -7.92 -7.26
CA THR A 30 -15.66 -8.01 -7.38
C THR A 30 -15.10 -9.13 -6.52
N LYS A 31 -13.91 -9.62 -6.87
CA LYS A 31 -13.18 -10.61 -6.06
C LYS A 31 -12.37 -9.97 -4.93
N GLU A 32 -12.35 -8.65 -4.86
CA GLU A 32 -11.63 -7.87 -3.84
C GLU A 32 -12.32 -7.92 -2.48
N VAL A 33 -13.66 -8.14 -2.47
CA VAL A 33 -14.40 -8.30 -1.22
C VAL A 33 -14.29 -9.75 -0.75
N ILE A 34 -13.44 -9.97 0.24
CA ILE A 34 -13.17 -11.31 0.82
C ILE A 34 -14.02 -11.62 2.05
N GLN A 35 -14.53 -10.57 2.71
CA GLN A 35 -15.35 -10.70 3.91
C GLN A 35 -16.28 -9.49 4.05
N THR A 36 -17.47 -9.73 4.63
CA THR A 36 -18.39 -8.69 5.09
C THR A 36 -18.78 -8.97 6.53
N LYS A 37 -18.92 -7.92 7.34
CA LYS A 37 -19.33 -8.04 8.74
C LYS A 37 -20.00 -6.73 9.21
N TRP A 38 -21.03 -6.86 10.03
CA TRP A 38 -21.60 -5.73 10.74
C TRP A 38 -20.69 -5.29 11.88
N HIS A 39 -20.48 -3.99 11.99
CA HIS A 39 -19.73 -3.36 13.07
C HIS A 39 -20.54 -2.22 13.68
N THR A 40 -20.41 -2.03 14.98
CA THR A 40 -20.85 -0.81 15.64
C THR A 40 -19.91 0.34 15.31
N VAL A 41 -20.38 1.59 15.43
CA VAL A 41 -19.54 2.78 15.24
C VAL A 41 -18.34 2.77 16.21
N ALA A 42 -18.52 2.24 17.43
CA ALA A 42 -17.42 2.13 18.40
C ALA A 42 -16.32 1.15 17.94
N GLU A 43 -16.70 0.00 17.39
CA GLU A 43 -15.75 -0.96 16.82
C GLU A 43 -15.02 -0.37 15.61
N ILE A 44 -15.74 0.34 14.72
CA ILE A 44 -15.14 1.04 13.58
C ILE A 44 -14.13 2.10 14.07
N LYS A 45 -14.48 2.86 15.12
CA LYS A 45 -13.57 3.84 15.72
C LYS A 45 -12.30 3.19 16.27
N GLU A 46 -12.43 2.05 16.95
CA GLU A 46 -11.29 1.30 17.46
C GLU A 46 -10.38 0.78 16.32
N MET A 47 -10.98 0.26 15.25
CA MET A 47 -10.24 -0.16 14.05
C MET A 47 -9.55 1.04 13.37
N TYR A 48 -10.23 2.17 13.28
CA TYR A 48 -9.69 3.41 12.72
C TYR A 48 -8.49 3.92 13.53
N ASP A 49 -8.59 3.95 14.86
CA ASP A 49 -7.51 4.35 15.75
C ASP A 49 -6.28 3.43 15.68
N LYS A 50 -6.50 2.17 15.32
CA LYS A 50 -5.44 1.19 15.04
C LYS A 50 -4.88 1.29 13.61
N GLY A 51 -5.44 2.15 12.77
CA GLY A 51 -5.10 2.27 11.36
C GLY A 51 -5.47 1.02 10.53
N GLU A 52 -6.55 0.34 10.91
CA GLU A 52 -7.10 -0.85 10.23
C GLU A 52 -8.24 -0.48 9.27
N CYS A 53 -8.57 0.80 9.16
CA CYS A 53 -9.60 1.35 8.27
C CYS A 53 -9.01 2.39 7.33
N CYS A 54 -9.66 2.58 6.18
CA CYS A 54 -9.35 3.69 5.28
C CYS A 54 -9.63 5.05 5.94
N LEU A 55 -8.86 6.09 5.59
CA LEU A 55 -9.02 7.45 6.14
C LEU A 55 -10.41 8.05 5.91
N ASN A 56 -11.06 7.71 4.79
CA ASN A 56 -12.42 8.18 4.52
C ASN A 56 -13.45 7.73 5.55
N MET A 57 -13.16 6.74 6.38
CA MET A 57 -14.00 6.41 7.54
C MET A 57 -14.00 7.53 8.58
N GLY A 58 -12.87 8.25 8.74
CA GLY A 58 -12.81 9.44 9.58
C GLY A 58 -13.79 10.51 9.12
N ASP A 59 -13.79 10.82 7.81
CA ASP A 59 -14.71 11.80 7.23
C ASP A 59 -16.17 11.38 7.35
N LEU A 60 -16.46 10.08 7.11
CA LEU A 60 -17.82 9.54 7.15
C LEU A 60 -18.42 9.58 8.56
N PHE A 61 -17.64 9.27 9.58
CA PHE A 61 -18.08 9.17 10.98
C PHE A 61 -17.65 10.35 11.85
N GLY A 62 -16.94 11.33 11.29
CA GLY A 62 -16.43 12.50 12.01
C GLY A 62 -15.31 12.15 13.01
N PHE A 63 -14.50 11.13 12.71
CA PHE A 63 -13.35 10.79 13.54
C PHE A 63 -12.18 11.73 13.23
N GLU A 64 -11.44 12.13 14.24
CA GLU A 64 -10.18 12.84 14.03
C GLU A 64 -9.14 11.91 13.42
N ALA A 65 -8.36 12.41 12.45
CA ALA A 65 -7.32 11.62 11.79
C ALA A 65 -6.24 11.21 12.81
N ASN A 66 -6.04 9.89 12.94
CA ASN A 66 -4.96 9.35 13.75
C ASN A 66 -3.79 8.96 12.83
N PRO A 67 -2.57 9.41 13.13
CA PRO A 67 -1.40 8.95 12.40
C PRO A 67 -1.19 7.45 12.66
N ILE A 68 -0.67 6.75 11.65
CA ILE A 68 -0.24 5.36 11.84
C ILE A 68 0.82 5.33 12.95
N PRO A 69 0.65 4.47 13.98
CA PRO A 69 1.68 4.31 15.01
C PRO A 69 3.05 3.99 14.38
N SER A 70 4.10 4.63 14.86
CA SER A 70 5.46 4.47 14.29
C SER A 70 6.01 3.04 14.42
N ASP A 71 5.49 2.26 15.36
CA ASP A 71 5.87 0.87 15.61
C ASP A 71 5.00 -0.17 14.88
N ARG A 72 3.98 0.28 14.14
CA ARG A 72 3.04 -0.62 13.45
C ARG A 72 3.74 -1.66 12.57
N TYR A 73 4.82 -1.27 11.92
CA TYR A 73 5.59 -2.12 11.00
C TYR A 73 6.97 -2.51 11.52
N CYS A 74 7.21 -2.41 12.84
CA CYS A 74 8.50 -2.74 13.44
C CYS A 74 8.92 -4.21 13.24
N ASN A 75 7.99 -5.10 12.99
CA ASN A 75 8.24 -6.52 12.69
C ASN A 75 8.50 -6.78 11.19
N ILE A 76 8.29 -5.80 10.32
CA ILE A 76 8.48 -5.90 8.87
C ILE A 76 9.73 -5.11 8.44
N ILE A 77 9.87 -3.88 8.94
CA ILE A 77 11.01 -3.03 8.60
C ILE A 77 12.30 -3.66 9.14
N GLY A 78 13.28 -3.79 8.27
CA GLY A 78 14.55 -4.47 8.55
C GLY A 78 14.59 -5.95 8.15
N GLN A 79 13.45 -6.58 7.83
CA GLN A 79 13.41 -7.97 7.38
C GLN A 79 13.99 -8.14 5.99
N ILE A 80 14.61 -9.29 5.75
CA ILE A 80 15.06 -9.73 4.42
C ILE A 80 13.90 -10.49 3.78
N VAL A 81 13.56 -10.10 2.57
CA VAL A 81 12.47 -10.68 1.79
C VAL A 81 12.95 -11.09 0.39
N LYS A 82 12.30 -12.10 -0.17
CA LYS A 82 12.55 -12.59 -1.52
C LYS A 82 11.24 -12.64 -2.29
N GLY A 83 11.33 -12.34 -3.58
CA GLY A 83 10.14 -12.33 -4.41
C GLY A 83 10.43 -12.14 -5.87
N LYS A 84 9.38 -11.84 -6.62
CA LYS A 84 9.42 -11.68 -8.07
C LYS A 84 9.06 -10.27 -8.47
N ILE A 85 9.65 -9.82 -9.55
CA ILE A 85 9.32 -8.58 -10.23
C ILE A 85 8.38 -8.93 -11.40
N ASP A 86 7.15 -8.48 -11.31
CA ASP A 86 6.14 -8.69 -12.36
C ASP A 86 5.90 -7.43 -13.20
N ARG A 87 6.44 -6.29 -12.75
CA ARG A 87 6.50 -5.00 -13.47
C ARG A 87 7.93 -4.49 -13.45
N PRO A 88 8.79 -4.96 -14.35
CA PRO A 88 10.17 -4.51 -14.40
C PRO A 88 10.27 -3.01 -14.70
N MET A 89 11.34 -2.38 -14.21
CA MET A 89 11.71 -1.02 -14.60
C MET A 89 11.67 -0.87 -16.12
N GLY A 90 11.05 0.22 -16.60
CA GLY A 90 10.89 0.48 -18.03
C GLY A 90 9.65 -0.15 -18.66
N SER A 91 8.88 -0.94 -17.93
CA SER A 91 7.65 -1.56 -18.42
C SER A 91 6.42 -0.67 -18.27
N PHE A 92 5.33 -1.09 -18.90
CA PHE A 92 4.02 -0.47 -18.75
C PHE A 92 3.04 -1.45 -18.09
N HIS A 93 2.06 -0.91 -17.38
CA HIS A 93 1.02 -1.72 -16.77
C HIS A 93 0.22 -2.49 -17.85
N PRO A 94 -0.04 -3.80 -17.69
CA PRO A 94 -0.67 -4.62 -18.74
C PRO A 94 -2.09 -4.16 -19.12
N ARG A 95 -2.84 -3.60 -18.19
CA ARG A 95 -4.20 -3.09 -18.42
C ARG A 95 -4.27 -1.56 -18.58
N HIS A 96 -3.35 -0.80 -17.94
CA HIS A 96 -3.28 0.65 -17.98
C HIS A 96 -2.02 1.07 -18.72
N LYS A 97 -2.09 1.11 -20.05
CA LYS A 97 -0.93 1.31 -20.95
C LYS A 97 -0.27 2.68 -20.83
N ASP A 98 -0.87 3.61 -20.17
CA ASP A 98 -0.39 4.95 -19.82
C ASP A 98 0.39 4.97 -18.50
N LEU A 99 0.31 3.89 -17.69
CA LEU A 99 1.06 3.77 -16.45
C LEU A 99 2.44 3.11 -16.72
N TYR A 100 3.47 3.94 -16.71
CA TYR A 100 4.87 3.55 -16.86
C TYR A 100 5.51 3.29 -15.50
N TYR A 101 6.30 2.22 -15.37
CA TYR A 101 7.05 1.84 -14.17
C TYR A 101 8.50 2.33 -14.25
N PRO A 102 8.87 3.44 -13.60
CA PRO A 102 10.25 3.94 -13.57
C PRO A 102 11.16 3.16 -12.60
N VAL A 103 10.57 2.30 -11.77
CA VAL A 103 11.24 1.42 -10.81
C VAL A 103 10.72 0.00 -10.96
N ASN A 104 11.45 -0.98 -10.44
CA ASN A 104 10.96 -2.36 -10.40
C ASN A 104 9.83 -2.48 -9.37
N TYR A 105 8.73 -3.10 -9.77
CA TYR A 105 7.59 -3.40 -8.93
C TYR A 105 7.30 -4.90 -8.97
N GLY A 106 6.97 -5.46 -7.83
CA GLY A 106 6.73 -6.89 -7.73
C GLY A 106 6.10 -7.27 -6.40
N TYR A 107 6.30 -8.50 -5.98
CA TYR A 107 5.66 -9.03 -4.79
C TYR A 107 6.57 -9.99 -4.01
N VAL A 108 6.32 -10.13 -2.72
CA VAL A 108 6.98 -11.11 -1.84
C VAL A 108 6.25 -12.43 -1.95
N SER A 109 6.95 -13.49 -2.38
CA SER A 109 6.34 -14.80 -2.58
C SER A 109 5.88 -15.42 -1.26
N GLY A 110 4.61 -15.82 -1.21
CA GLY A 110 4.01 -16.51 -0.06
C GLY A 110 3.64 -15.62 1.13
N VAL A 111 3.73 -14.31 0.98
CA VAL A 111 3.24 -13.33 1.95
C VAL A 111 2.02 -12.64 1.37
N LEU A 112 0.90 -12.65 2.11
CA LEU A 112 -0.34 -12.02 1.67
C LEU A 112 -0.42 -10.57 2.16
N GLY A 113 -0.79 -9.68 1.26
CA GLY A 113 -1.19 -8.30 1.54
C GLY A 113 -2.61 -8.19 2.11
N GLY A 114 -3.04 -6.97 2.36
CA GLY A 114 -4.35 -6.67 2.93
C GLY A 114 -5.54 -7.02 2.02
N ASP A 115 -5.33 -7.09 0.72
CA ASP A 115 -6.31 -7.46 -0.30
C ASP A 115 -6.40 -8.98 -0.57
N GLY A 116 -5.56 -9.78 0.13
CA GLY A 116 -5.46 -11.23 -0.05
C GLY A 116 -4.64 -11.68 -1.25
N ALA A 117 -4.07 -10.76 -2.03
CA ALA A 117 -3.04 -11.04 -3.01
C ALA A 117 -1.65 -11.12 -2.35
N GLU A 118 -0.60 -11.47 -3.10
CA GLU A 118 0.76 -11.44 -2.58
C GLU A 118 1.20 -10.00 -2.29
N GLN A 119 1.97 -9.81 -1.21
CA GLN A 119 2.38 -8.50 -0.73
C GLN A 119 3.24 -7.74 -1.75
N ASP A 120 2.75 -6.64 -2.20
CA ASP A 120 3.40 -5.77 -3.18
C ASP A 120 4.63 -5.04 -2.63
N ILE A 121 5.63 -4.83 -3.50
CA ILE A 121 6.85 -4.10 -3.21
C ILE A 121 7.26 -3.14 -4.32
N TYR A 122 8.02 -2.11 -3.94
CA TYR A 122 8.90 -1.33 -4.80
C TYR A 122 10.35 -1.71 -4.50
N LEU A 123 11.09 -2.20 -5.49
CA LEU A 123 12.54 -2.45 -5.37
C LEU A 123 13.27 -1.20 -5.85
N LEU A 124 13.86 -0.47 -4.92
CA LEU A 124 14.61 0.75 -5.16
C LEU A 124 16.13 0.51 -5.08
N GLY A 125 16.91 1.48 -5.54
CA GLY A 125 18.37 1.41 -5.50
C GLY A 125 19.02 0.63 -6.65
N VAL A 126 18.23 0.01 -7.54
CA VAL A 126 18.71 -0.65 -8.76
C VAL A 126 18.46 0.21 -10.00
N LYS A 127 19.30 0.04 -11.02
CA LYS A 127 19.24 0.81 -12.28
C LYS A 127 18.91 -0.04 -13.50
N SER A 128 18.54 -1.29 -13.26
CA SER A 128 18.20 -2.29 -14.28
C SER A 128 16.84 -2.93 -14.02
N ALA A 129 16.25 -3.45 -15.07
CA ALA A 129 15.05 -4.27 -14.98
C ALA A 129 15.43 -5.63 -14.37
N GLU A 130 14.79 -6.00 -13.29
CA GLU A 130 15.02 -7.27 -12.58
C GLU A 130 13.85 -8.23 -12.84
N GLN A 131 14.04 -9.51 -12.51
CA GLN A 131 12.99 -10.54 -12.57
C GLN A 131 12.67 -11.11 -11.18
N GLU A 132 13.68 -11.20 -10.33
CA GLU A 132 13.60 -11.68 -8.96
C GLU A 132 14.43 -10.76 -8.08
N PHE A 133 14.19 -10.79 -6.79
CA PHE A 133 14.97 -10.01 -5.85
C PHE A 133 15.18 -10.74 -4.52
N THR A 134 16.30 -10.45 -3.89
CA THR A 134 16.52 -10.57 -2.44
C THR A 134 16.81 -9.16 -1.94
N GLY A 135 16.11 -8.72 -0.91
CA GLY A 135 16.26 -7.35 -0.45
C GLY A 135 15.75 -7.14 0.96
N LYS A 136 16.14 -6.01 1.54
CA LYS A 136 15.77 -5.58 2.88
C LYS A 136 14.65 -4.55 2.82
N VAL A 137 13.61 -4.76 3.61
CA VAL A 137 12.53 -3.78 3.77
C VAL A 137 13.06 -2.60 4.57
N ILE A 138 13.04 -1.41 3.97
CA ILE A 138 13.54 -0.16 4.59
C ILE A 138 12.42 0.77 5.05
N ALA A 139 11.22 0.59 4.50
CA ALA A 139 10.02 1.35 4.85
C ALA A 139 8.77 0.64 4.36
N VAL A 140 7.61 1.09 4.84
CA VAL A 140 6.30 0.66 4.35
C VAL A 140 5.52 1.91 3.93
N TYR A 141 5.03 1.94 2.69
CA TYR A 141 4.05 2.94 2.27
C TYR A 141 2.66 2.39 2.59
N HIS A 142 1.97 3.02 3.52
CA HIS A 142 0.62 2.65 3.95
C HIS A 142 -0.39 3.54 3.24
N ARG A 143 -1.26 2.94 2.44
CA ARG A 143 -2.39 3.62 1.81
C ARG A 143 -3.57 3.65 2.75
N TYR A 144 -4.16 4.80 2.93
CA TYR A 144 -5.37 4.97 3.72
C TYR A 144 -6.65 4.71 2.93
N ASP A 145 -6.60 4.85 1.61
CA ASP A 145 -7.79 4.81 0.75
C ASP A 145 -8.35 3.39 0.58
N ASP A 146 -7.48 2.40 0.54
CA ASP A 146 -7.81 0.99 0.35
C ASP A 146 -7.18 0.09 1.42
N ASN A 147 -6.54 0.70 2.43
CA ASN A 147 -5.82 0.00 3.50
C ASN A 147 -4.74 -0.96 3.00
N GLU A 148 -4.21 -0.68 1.82
CA GLU A 148 -3.15 -1.45 1.19
C GLU A 148 -1.77 -0.97 1.63
N THR A 149 -0.81 -1.86 1.64
CA THR A 149 0.58 -1.52 1.94
C THR A 149 1.50 -1.88 0.78
N LYS A 150 2.49 -1.03 0.51
CA LYS A 150 3.57 -1.30 -0.42
C LYS A 150 4.89 -1.29 0.35
N TRP A 151 5.61 -2.40 0.34
CA TRP A 151 6.91 -2.43 1.02
C TRP A 151 7.98 -1.82 0.15
N ILE A 152 8.80 -0.97 0.73
CA ILE A 152 9.95 -0.36 0.08
C ILE A 152 11.17 -1.21 0.39
N VAL A 153 11.75 -1.78 -0.64
CA VAL A 153 12.82 -2.78 -0.54
C VAL A 153 14.05 -2.26 -1.27
N VAL A 154 15.22 -2.48 -0.69
CA VAL A 154 16.53 -2.28 -1.37
C VAL A 154 17.26 -3.61 -1.45
N PRO A 155 18.04 -3.86 -2.51
CA PRO A 155 18.79 -5.10 -2.64
C PRO A 155 19.72 -5.37 -1.46
N CYS A 156 19.79 -6.61 -1.03
CA CYS A 156 20.80 -7.09 -0.08
C CYS A 156 21.16 -8.55 -0.38
N ASP A 157 22.23 -9.03 0.22
CA ASP A 157 22.55 -10.44 0.21
C ASP A 157 21.71 -11.24 1.24
N ASP A 158 21.96 -12.54 1.34
CA ASP A 158 21.24 -13.43 2.27
C ASP A 158 21.53 -13.14 3.75
N ASP A 159 22.57 -12.41 4.06
CA ASP A 159 22.92 -11.93 5.40
C ASP A 159 22.34 -10.54 5.69
N GLY A 160 21.64 -9.93 4.72
CA GLY A 160 21.01 -8.61 4.82
C GLY A 160 22.00 -7.45 4.65
N ILE A 161 23.16 -7.71 4.08
CA ILE A 161 24.17 -6.68 3.79
C ILE A 161 23.78 -6.00 2.47
N ILE A 162 23.55 -4.71 2.54
CA ILE A 162 23.27 -3.89 1.36
C ILE A 162 24.60 -3.58 0.65
N PRO A 163 24.70 -3.85 -0.67
CA PRO A 163 25.92 -3.52 -1.43
C PRO A 163 26.32 -2.05 -1.29
N ASN A 164 27.63 -1.76 -1.22
CA ASN A 164 28.14 -0.41 -0.99
C ASN A 164 27.83 0.58 -2.13
N ASP A 165 27.50 0.11 -3.29
CA ASP A 165 27.09 0.89 -4.46
C ASP A 165 25.57 1.17 -4.50
N ILE A 166 24.80 0.59 -3.55
CA ILE A 166 23.39 0.89 -3.35
C ILE A 166 23.25 1.99 -2.31
N GLU A 167 22.76 3.13 -2.74
CA GLU A 167 22.42 4.23 -1.86
C GLU A 167 21.00 4.04 -1.30
N ILE A 168 20.87 4.02 0.03
CA ILE A 168 19.56 3.92 0.69
C ILE A 168 18.85 5.28 0.50
N PRO A 169 17.68 5.29 -0.17
CA PRO A 169 17.01 6.53 -0.48
C PRO A 169 16.44 7.21 0.78
N THR A 170 16.47 8.52 0.77
CA THR A 170 15.77 9.37 1.75
C THR A 170 14.26 9.30 1.54
N ASP A 171 13.46 9.76 2.51
CA ASP A 171 12.01 9.77 2.40
C ASP A 171 11.51 10.52 1.16
N ASN A 172 12.09 11.68 0.88
CA ASN A 172 11.73 12.47 -0.30
C ASN A 172 12.07 11.76 -1.61
N GLU A 173 13.18 11.03 -1.66
CA GLU A 173 13.55 10.23 -2.83
C GLU A 173 12.64 9.01 -2.99
N ILE A 174 12.23 8.36 -1.89
CA ILE A 174 11.23 7.30 -1.94
C ILE A 174 9.93 7.84 -2.51
N TYR A 175 9.38 8.93 -1.93
CA TYR A 175 8.16 9.55 -2.44
C TYR A 175 8.24 9.91 -3.92
N ALA A 176 9.36 10.49 -4.36
CA ALA A 176 9.56 10.86 -5.75
C ALA A 176 9.58 9.65 -6.69
N GLN A 177 10.19 8.54 -6.27
CA GLN A 177 10.32 7.33 -7.09
C GLN A 177 9.01 6.55 -7.21
N ILE A 178 8.15 6.54 -6.17
CA ILE A 178 6.88 5.82 -6.19
C ILE A 178 5.69 6.70 -6.63
N ALA A 179 5.89 8.01 -6.78
CA ALA A 179 4.84 8.98 -7.12
C ALA A 179 4.09 8.67 -8.42
N PHE A 180 4.71 7.96 -9.38
CA PHE A 180 4.06 7.59 -10.63
C PHE A 180 2.75 6.79 -10.40
N GLN A 181 2.67 6.03 -9.33
CA GLN A 181 1.49 5.26 -8.92
C GLN A 181 0.85 5.84 -7.66
N GLU A 182 1.64 6.14 -6.64
CA GLU A 182 1.12 6.53 -5.32
C GLU A 182 0.51 7.94 -5.29
N GLN A 183 0.74 8.78 -6.31
CA GLN A 183 0.05 10.07 -6.45
C GLN A 183 -1.47 9.96 -6.57
N PHE A 184 -2.00 8.79 -6.89
CA PHE A 184 -3.45 8.53 -7.01
C PHE A 184 -4.09 8.09 -5.69
N PHE A 185 -3.30 7.88 -4.64
CA PHE A 185 -3.73 7.38 -3.35
C PHE A 185 -3.33 8.32 -2.21
N CYS A 186 -4.10 8.30 -1.13
CA CYS A 186 -3.72 8.97 0.10
C CYS A 186 -2.96 7.98 0.98
N GLY A 187 -1.74 8.29 1.34
CA GLY A 187 -0.90 7.38 2.13
C GLY A 187 0.26 8.06 2.82
N VAL A 188 0.96 7.30 3.64
CA VAL A 188 2.11 7.75 4.42
C VAL A 188 3.23 6.72 4.39
N LEU A 189 4.47 7.20 4.38
CA LEU A 189 5.66 6.38 4.54
C LEU A 189 5.95 6.18 6.03
N VAL A 190 6.11 4.92 6.46
CA VAL A 190 6.47 4.52 7.83
C VAL A 190 7.86 3.89 7.80
N LYS A 191 8.73 4.31 8.73
CA LYS A 191 10.10 3.79 8.93
C LYS A 191 10.31 3.32 10.35
#